data_9393b37ae6659c556f9535c395de563e
#
_entry.id   9393b37ae6659c556f9535c395de563e
#
_cell.length_a   1.000
_cell.length_b   1.000
_cell.length_c   1.000
_cell.angle_alpha   90.00
_cell.angle_beta   90.00
_cell.angle_gamma   90.00
#
_symmetry.space_group_name_H-M   'P 1'
#
loop_
_entity.id
_entity.type
_entity.pdbx_description
1 polymer ?
#
loop_
_entity_poly.entity_id
_entity_poly.type
_entity_poly.pdbx_seq_one_letter_code
_entity_poly.pdbx_strand_id
1 'polypeptide(L)'
;GGYGNTYFLSTNAMASNGSAAMQVYRKGAYFANPCFAQIHPTCIPVHGDKQSKLTLMSESLRNDGRIWVPKKLEDAKALQAGTKKPTDIPDADRDFYLERRYPAFGNLVPRDVASRAAKERCDAGFGVNNTGLAVFLDFKYAIDRLGEDVVRARYGNLFDMYEEITDENPYKTPMMIFPAIHYTMGGIWVDYELMTSIKGLYAIGEANFSDHGANRLGASALMQGLADGYFVLPYTIQNYLSDQIQVPRFSTDLPEFVAAEKAVNDKIQKLMNIKGHRSVDSIHKELGHIMWDFVGMGRTKESLTTALAKLKEVRKTFWSDLRIPGEANELNVELEKAIRLADFIEIGELMAYDALNREESCGGHFREEHPTP
;
A
#
# COMPACT_ATOMS: atom_id res chain seq x y z
N GLY A 1 8.34 -5.67 7.87
CA GLY A 1 6.99 -5.38 7.45
C GLY A 1 6.90 -5.07 5.97
N GLY A 2 5.68 -4.78 5.54
CA GLY A 2 5.39 -4.42 4.16
C GLY A 2 6.01 -3.10 3.72
N TYR A 3 6.07 -2.91 2.42
CA TYR A 3 6.65 -1.72 1.78
C TYR A 3 5.60 -0.87 1.01
N GLY A 4 4.34 -0.93 1.44
CA GLY A 4 3.24 -0.16 0.82
C GLY A 4 3.45 1.35 0.82
N ASN A 5 4.23 1.88 1.77
CA ASN A 5 4.61 3.29 1.83
C ASN A 5 5.56 3.74 0.70
N THR A 6 5.95 2.86 -0.22
CA THR A 6 6.56 3.22 -1.50
C THR A 6 5.60 4.03 -2.39
N TYR A 7 4.28 3.85 -2.21
CA TYR A 7 3.24 4.63 -2.90
C TYR A 7 2.93 5.95 -2.18
N PHE A 8 2.27 6.88 -2.85
CA PHE A 8 1.96 8.23 -2.33
C PHE A 8 1.23 8.18 -0.99
N LEU A 9 0.20 7.38 -0.86
CA LEU A 9 -0.46 7.10 0.39
C LEU A 9 -0.83 5.62 0.45
N SER A 10 -0.70 5.04 1.62
CA SER A 10 -1.11 3.67 1.89
C SER A 10 -1.89 3.61 3.20
N THR A 11 -2.44 2.46 3.51
CA THR A 11 -3.07 2.22 4.83
C THR A 11 -2.07 1.81 5.89
N ASN A 12 -0.80 1.59 5.50
CA ASN A 12 0.25 1.14 6.41
C ASN A 12 0.63 2.22 7.42
N ALA A 13 1.00 1.80 8.63
CA ALA A 13 1.63 2.68 9.58
C ALA A 13 2.98 3.20 9.03
N MET A 14 3.39 4.41 9.44
CA MET A 14 4.62 5.03 8.95
C MET A 14 5.87 4.19 9.29
N ALA A 15 5.83 3.40 10.35
CA ALA A 15 6.92 2.49 10.72
C ALA A 15 7.01 1.24 9.82
N SER A 16 5.98 0.92 9.01
CA SER A 16 6.05 -0.14 8.01
C SER A 16 6.89 0.35 6.82
N ASN A 17 8.14 -0.10 6.80
CA ASN A 17 9.09 0.35 5.82
C ASN A 17 9.94 -0.80 5.28
N GLY A 18 10.15 -1.17 4.21
CA GLY A 18 10.94 -2.29 3.72
C GLY A 18 12.46 -2.25 4.04
N SER A 19 12.92 -1.36 4.94
CA SER A 19 14.36 -1.14 5.16
C SER A 19 15.10 -2.39 5.62
N ALA A 20 14.54 -3.18 6.55
CA ALA A 20 15.17 -4.44 6.97
C ALA A 20 15.27 -5.42 5.79
N ALA A 21 14.21 -5.55 4.99
CA ALA A 21 14.20 -6.39 3.80
C ALA A 21 15.26 -5.94 2.77
N MET A 22 15.39 -4.63 2.55
CA MET A 22 16.40 -4.09 1.64
C MET A 22 17.84 -4.27 2.13
N GLN A 23 18.06 -4.20 3.45
CA GLN A 23 19.40 -4.47 4.01
C GLN A 23 19.85 -5.90 3.72
N VAL A 24 18.98 -6.89 3.93
CA VAL A 24 19.31 -8.29 3.69
C VAL A 24 19.34 -8.61 2.19
N TYR A 25 18.49 -7.99 1.38
CA TYR A 25 18.53 -8.10 -0.08
C TYR A 25 19.88 -7.66 -0.64
N ARG A 26 20.42 -6.51 -0.20
CA ARG A 26 21.75 -6.03 -0.59
C ARG A 26 22.91 -6.96 -0.13
N LYS A 27 22.64 -7.83 0.85
CA LYS A 27 23.57 -8.87 1.32
C LYS A 27 23.41 -10.20 0.59
N GLY A 28 22.50 -10.28 -0.39
CA GLY A 28 22.31 -11.45 -1.24
C GLY A 28 21.11 -12.32 -0.88
N ALA A 29 20.24 -11.89 0.04
CA ALA A 29 18.95 -12.55 0.22
C ALA A 29 18.08 -12.37 -1.03
N TYR A 30 17.41 -13.43 -1.46
CA TYR A 30 16.49 -13.34 -2.59
C TYR A 30 15.23 -12.56 -2.19
N PHE A 31 14.70 -11.80 -3.16
CA PHE A 31 13.43 -11.14 -3.04
C PHE A 31 12.45 -11.76 -4.05
N ALA A 32 11.24 -12.07 -3.62
CA ALA A 32 10.24 -12.71 -4.48
C ALA A 32 8.99 -11.84 -4.62
N ASN A 33 8.42 -11.85 -5.82
CA ASN A 33 7.14 -11.22 -6.16
C ASN A 33 7.02 -9.74 -5.72
N PRO A 34 8.03 -8.88 -5.86
CA PRO A 34 8.01 -7.51 -5.33
C PRO A 34 6.84 -6.68 -5.86
N CYS A 35 6.35 -6.95 -7.07
CA CYS A 35 5.24 -6.19 -7.67
C CYS A 35 3.84 -6.63 -7.20
N PHE A 36 3.72 -7.67 -6.37
CA PHE A 36 2.44 -8.15 -5.85
C PHE A 36 2.04 -7.34 -4.62
N ALA A 37 1.25 -6.30 -4.85
CA ALA A 37 0.69 -5.43 -3.82
C ALA A 37 -0.83 -5.51 -3.85
N GLN A 38 -1.44 -5.72 -2.68
CA GLN A 38 -2.89 -5.74 -2.52
C GLN A 38 -3.43 -4.33 -2.29
N ILE A 39 -4.51 -4.02 -2.98
CA ILE A 39 -5.22 -2.75 -2.88
C ILE A 39 -6.53 -2.99 -2.13
N HIS A 40 -6.86 -2.09 -1.21
CA HIS A 40 -8.11 -2.14 -0.46
C HIS A 40 -9.09 -1.11 -1.01
N PRO A 41 -10.32 -1.50 -1.42
CA PRO A 41 -11.24 -0.62 -2.13
C PRO A 41 -11.97 0.39 -1.23
N THR A 42 -12.01 0.18 0.09
CA THR A 42 -12.84 0.96 1.02
C THR A 42 -11.98 1.80 1.98
N CYS A 43 -11.10 2.66 1.44
CA CYS A 43 -10.38 3.62 2.27
C CYS A 43 -11.03 5.00 2.18
N ILE A 44 -10.96 5.78 3.26
CA ILE A 44 -11.39 7.17 3.24
C ILE A 44 -10.45 7.95 2.31
N PRO A 45 -10.97 8.71 1.32
CA PRO A 45 -10.14 9.45 0.37
C PRO A 45 -9.24 10.48 1.05
N VAL A 46 -8.30 11.03 0.29
CA VAL A 46 -7.43 12.11 0.75
C VAL A 46 -8.25 13.36 1.11
N HIS A 47 -8.06 13.88 2.31
CA HIS A 47 -8.72 15.06 2.86
C HIS A 47 -7.79 16.27 3.06
N GLY A 48 -6.59 16.27 2.48
CA GLY A 48 -5.67 17.41 2.55
C GLY A 48 -4.21 17.05 2.34
N ASP A 49 -3.40 18.09 2.13
CA ASP A 49 -1.99 17.96 1.75
C ASP A 49 -1.07 17.42 2.86
N LYS A 50 -1.54 17.45 4.10
CA LYS A 50 -0.75 17.04 5.27
C LYS A 50 -1.05 15.59 5.72
N GLN A 51 -1.93 14.89 5.04
CA GLN A 51 -2.30 13.53 5.38
C GLN A 51 -1.12 12.58 5.13
N SER A 52 -0.78 11.78 6.14
CA SER A 52 0.37 10.86 6.12
C SER A 52 0.02 9.43 5.75
N LYS A 53 -1.25 9.04 5.88
CA LYS A 53 -1.77 7.72 5.50
C LYS A 53 -3.27 7.80 5.21
N LEU A 54 -3.80 6.79 4.52
CA LEU A 54 -5.24 6.63 4.33
C LEU A 54 -5.85 5.77 5.44
N THR A 55 -7.04 6.16 5.91
CA THR A 55 -7.78 5.37 6.89
C THR A 55 -8.54 4.26 6.18
N LEU A 56 -8.25 3.03 6.60
CA LEU A 56 -8.94 1.84 6.11
C LEU A 56 -10.30 1.73 6.77
N MET A 57 -11.34 1.59 5.96
CA MET A 57 -12.66 1.19 6.41
C MET A 57 -12.87 -0.31 6.20
N SER A 58 -13.61 -0.95 7.09
CA SER A 58 -13.89 -2.38 6.98
C SER A 58 -14.54 -2.74 5.65
N GLU A 59 -14.07 -3.82 5.04
CA GLU A 59 -14.65 -4.37 3.82
C GLU A 59 -16.09 -4.84 4.00
N SER A 60 -16.50 -5.19 5.24
CA SER A 60 -17.87 -5.59 5.57
C SER A 60 -18.92 -4.54 5.20
N LEU A 61 -18.54 -3.26 5.08
CA LEU A 61 -19.40 -2.20 4.59
C LEU A 61 -20.00 -2.51 3.21
N ARG A 62 -19.28 -3.28 2.36
CA ARG A 62 -19.77 -3.68 1.04
C ARG A 62 -20.88 -4.74 1.07
N ASN A 63 -21.12 -5.37 2.23
CA ASN A 63 -22.18 -6.37 2.36
C ASN A 63 -23.60 -5.75 2.21
N ASP A 64 -23.76 -4.55 2.74
CA ASP A 64 -25.04 -3.84 2.72
C ASP A 64 -24.97 -2.49 2.00
N GLY A 65 -23.80 -1.87 1.91
CA GLY A 65 -23.58 -0.64 1.18
C GLY A 65 -23.47 -0.85 -0.33
N ARG A 66 -24.06 0.06 -1.11
CA ARG A 66 -24.03 0.05 -2.59
C ARG A 66 -23.06 1.08 -3.11
N ILE A 67 -22.18 0.66 -4.04
CA ILE A 67 -21.15 1.52 -4.62
C ILE A 67 -21.64 2.11 -5.94
N TRP A 68 -21.54 3.45 -6.07
CA TRP A 68 -21.97 4.14 -7.28
C TRP A 68 -21.18 5.42 -7.58
N VAL A 69 -21.31 5.88 -8.83
CA VAL A 69 -20.89 7.22 -9.29
C VAL A 69 -22.06 7.83 -10.08
N PRO A 70 -22.08 9.16 -10.34
CA PRO A 70 -23.07 9.74 -11.26
C PRO A 70 -22.96 9.12 -12.67
N LYS A 71 -24.08 9.00 -13.39
CA LYS A 71 -24.08 8.61 -14.80
C LYS A 71 -23.65 9.74 -15.73
N LYS A 72 -23.83 11.00 -15.31
CA LYS A 72 -23.56 12.20 -16.11
C LYS A 72 -22.30 12.88 -15.62
N LEU A 73 -21.40 13.24 -16.53
CA LEU A 73 -20.18 13.99 -16.20
C LEU A 73 -20.48 15.37 -15.59
N GLU A 74 -21.59 16.00 -15.98
CA GLU A 74 -22.05 17.28 -15.41
C GLU A 74 -22.32 17.16 -13.91
N ASP A 75 -22.98 16.06 -13.50
CA ASP A 75 -23.27 15.78 -12.09
C ASP A 75 -21.97 15.52 -11.31
N ALA A 76 -21.05 14.75 -11.88
CA ALA A 76 -19.74 14.52 -11.26
C ALA A 76 -18.98 15.84 -11.04
N LYS A 77 -18.93 16.70 -12.05
CA LYS A 77 -18.29 18.03 -11.94
C LYS A 77 -18.98 18.95 -10.92
N ALA A 78 -20.32 18.90 -10.85
CA ALA A 78 -21.07 19.67 -9.87
C ALA A 78 -20.82 19.21 -8.43
N LEU A 79 -20.68 17.89 -8.21
CA LEU A 79 -20.28 17.32 -6.92
C LEU A 79 -18.85 17.70 -6.55
N GLN A 80 -17.89 17.61 -7.51
CA GLN A 80 -16.50 18.04 -7.31
C GLN A 80 -16.39 19.53 -6.93
N ALA A 81 -17.22 20.36 -7.53
CA ALA A 81 -17.29 21.80 -7.25
C ALA A 81 -18.08 22.15 -5.97
N GLY A 82 -18.70 21.17 -5.32
CA GLY A 82 -19.56 21.39 -4.14
C GLY A 82 -20.88 22.14 -4.43
N THR A 83 -21.25 22.28 -5.71
CA THR A 83 -22.48 22.96 -6.13
C THR A 83 -23.72 22.05 -6.12
N LYS A 84 -23.51 20.75 -5.95
CA LYS A 84 -24.54 19.72 -5.85
C LYS A 84 -24.20 18.75 -4.71
N LYS A 85 -25.23 18.23 -4.03
CA LYS A 85 -25.05 17.22 -2.98
C LYS A 85 -25.30 15.82 -3.53
N PRO A 86 -24.71 14.77 -2.95
CA PRO A 86 -24.98 13.37 -3.35
C PRO A 86 -26.47 13.01 -3.32
N THR A 87 -27.21 13.55 -2.35
CA THR A 87 -28.63 13.35 -2.18
C THR A 87 -29.49 13.95 -3.29
N ASP A 88 -28.94 14.91 -4.04
CA ASP A 88 -29.64 15.58 -5.16
C ASP A 88 -29.57 14.76 -6.45
N ILE A 89 -28.78 13.66 -6.48
CA ILE A 89 -28.68 12.76 -7.62
C ILE A 89 -29.78 11.70 -7.53
N PRO A 90 -30.77 11.69 -8.45
CA PRO A 90 -31.81 10.68 -8.47
C PRO A 90 -31.25 9.27 -8.67
N ASP A 91 -31.91 8.25 -8.16
CA ASP A 91 -31.49 6.85 -8.29
C ASP A 91 -31.31 6.43 -9.78
N ALA A 92 -32.16 6.96 -10.67
CA ALA A 92 -32.04 6.72 -12.10
C ALA A 92 -30.75 7.27 -12.73
N ASP A 93 -30.12 8.29 -12.14
CA ASP A 93 -28.89 8.92 -12.59
C ASP A 93 -27.64 8.42 -11.85
N ARG A 94 -27.78 7.35 -11.02
CA ARG A 94 -26.68 6.67 -10.34
C ARG A 94 -26.22 5.46 -11.15
N ASP A 95 -24.91 5.35 -11.42
CA ASP A 95 -24.29 4.16 -12.01
C ASP A 95 -23.76 3.25 -10.91
N PHE A 96 -24.49 2.18 -10.60
CA PHE A 96 -24.02 1.09 -9.73
C PHE A 96 -23.10 0.16 -10.53
N TYR A 97 -21.94 0.67 -10.92
CA TYR A 97 -21.07 0.10 -11.93
C TYR A 97 -20.56 -1.32 -11.59
N LEU A 98 -20.38 -1.68 -10.32
CA LEU A 98 -19.99 -3.04 -9.93
C LEU A 98 -21.15 -4.02 -10.16
N GLU A 99 -22.36 -3.66 -9.76
CA GLU A 99 -23.55 -4.49 -9.96
C GLU A 99 -23.86 -4.67 -11.45
N ARG A 100 -23.67 -3.61 -12.25
CA ARG A 100 -23.89 -3.65 -13.70
C ARG A 100 -22.84 -4.49 -14.42
N ARG A 101 -21.57 -4.40 -14.05
CA ARG A 101 -20.46 -5.10 -14.71
C ARG A 101 -20.33 -6.55 -14.25
N TYR A 102 -20.62 -6.80 -12.99
CA TYR A 102 -20.41 -8.09 -12.32
C TYR A 102 -21.68 -8.56 -11.59
N PRO A 103 -22.77 -8.86 -12.32
CA PRO A 103 -24.08 -9.12 -11.70
C PRO A 103 -24.09 -10.33 -10.76
N ALA A 104 -23.19 -11.29 -10.92
CA ALA A 104 -23.09 -12.47 -10.04
C ALA A 104 -22.53 -12.13 -8.64
N PHE A 105 -21.72 -11.09 -8.50
CA PHE A 105 -21.05 -10.72 -7.25
C PHE A 105 -21.45 -9.32 -6.76
N GLY A 106 -21.85 -8.43 -7.65
CA GLY A 106 -22.22 -7.06 -7.33
C GLY A 106 -21.10 -6.31 -6.58
N ASN A 107 -21.45 -5.73 -5.44
CA ASN A 107 -20.49 -5.01 -4.61
C ASN A 107 -19.48 -5.92 -3.89
N LEU A 108 -19.65 -7.25 -3.93
CA LEU A 108 -18.79 -8.23 -3.26
C LEU A 108 -17.73 -8.84 -4.20
N VAL A 109 -17.51 -8.27 -5.35
CA VAL A 109 -16.37 -8.67 -6.22
C VAL A 109 -15.04 -8.59 -5.46
N PRO A 110 -14.00 -9.37 -5.87
CA PRO A 110 -12.68 -9.32 -5.27
C PRO A 110 -12.13 -7.88 -5.15
N ARG A 111 -11.26 -7.66 -4.15
CA ARG A 111 -10.72 -6.33 -3.83
C ARG A 111 -10.04 -5.64 -5.01
N ASP A 112 -9.23 -6.37 -5.74
CA ASP A 112 -8.51 -5.88 -6.92
C ASP A 112 -9.48 -5.46 -8.04
N VAL A 113 -10.54 -6.24 -8.27
CA VAL A 113 -11.59 -5.93 -9.27
C VAL A 113 -12.36 -4.66 -8.86
N ALA A 114 -12.82 -4.57 -7.60
CA ALA A 114 -13.50 -3.38 -7.10
C ALA A 114 -12.63 -2.13 -7.18
N SER A 115 -11.36 -2.27 -6.84
CA SER A 115 -10.38 -1.16 -6.83
C SER A 115 -10.10 -0.65 -8.24
N ARG A 116 -9.84 -1.54 -9.20
CA ARG A 116 -9.65 -1.15 -10.62
C ARG A 116 -10.90 -0.47 -11.19
N ALA A 117 -12.07 -1.05 -10.94
CA ALA A 117 -13.31 -0.47 -11.43
C ALA A 117 -13.57 0.94 -10.85
N ALA A 118 -13.26 1.19 -9.57
CA ALA A 118 -13.35 2.52 -8.97
C ALA A 118 -12.37 3.50 -9.61
N LYS A 119 -11.10 3.09 -9.78
CA LYS A 119 -10.08 3.92 -10.44
C LYS A 119 -10.49 4.27 -11.87
N GLU A 120 -10.96 3.31 -12.66
CA GLU A 120 -11.44 3.55 -14.03
C GLU A 120 -12.57 4.58 -14.09
N ARG A 121 -13.49 4.57 -13.11
CA ARG A 121 -14.57 5.59 -13.05
C ARG A 121 -14.00 6.96 -12.73
N CYS A 122 -13.06 7.05 -11.81
CA CYS A 122 -12.39 8.31 -11.48
C CYS A 122 -11.57 8.85 -12.67
N ASP A 123 -10.78 8.01 -13.32
CA ASP A 123 -9.96 8.37 -14.49
C ASP A 123 -10.85 8.82 -15.69
N ALA A 124 -12.04 8.25 -15.83
CA ALA A 124 -13.03 8.66 -16.82
C ALA A 124 -13.78 9.96 -16.45
N GLY A 125 -13.45 10.59 -15.31
CA GLY A 125 -14.01 11.87 -14.87
C GLY A 125 -15.29 11.75 -14.04
N PHE A 126 -15.77 10.54 -13.72
CA PHE A 126 -16.97 10.31 -12.91
C PHE A 126 -16.71 10.27 -11.41
N GLY A 127 -15.44 10.41 -10.99
CA GLY A 127 -15.09 10.46 -9.58
C GLY A 127 -15.75 11.64 -8.88
N VAL A 128 -15.97 11.46 -7.58
CA VAL A 128 -16.60 12.46 -6.72
C VAL A 128 -15.57 13.07 -5.78
N ASN A 129 -15.93 13.96 -4.90
CA ASN A 129 -15.15 14.87 -4.08
C ASN A 129 -14.38 15.94 -4.91
N ASN A 130 -13.72 16.88 -4.21
CA ASN A 130 -12.98 17.98 -4.84
C ASN A 130 -11.75 17.56 -5.67
N THR A 131 -11.24 16.34 -5.45
CA THR A 131 -10.10 15.81 -6.21
C THR A 131 -10.53 14.95 -7.40
N GLY A 132 -11.81 14.56 -7.47
CA GLY A 132 -12.29 13.54 -8.43
C GLY A 132 -11.79 12.12 -8.13
N LEU A 133 -11.13 11.90 -7.00
CA LEU A 133 -10.56 10.62 -6.59
C LEU A 133 -11.37 9.99 -5.44
N ALA A 134 -12.66 9.76 -5.69
CA ALA A 134 -13.56 9.04 -4.79
C ALA A 134 -14.75 8.45 -5.55
N VAL A 135 -15.38 7.45 -4.97
CA VAL A 135 -16.69 6.91 -5.36
C VAL A 135 -17.58 6.85 -4.13
N PHE A 136 -18.89 6.81 -4.31
CA PHE A 136 -19.83 6.71 -3.18
C PHE A 136 -20.04 5.27 -2.74
N LEU A 137 -20.14 5.09 -1.42
CA LEU A 137 -20.63 3.89 -0.75
C LEU A 137 -21.89 4.29 0.05
N ASP A 138 -23.06 3.84 -0.40
CA ASP A 138 -24.36 4.36 0.03
C ASP A 138 -25.14 3.33 0.83
N PHE A 139 -25.51 3.68 2.04
CA PHE A 139 -26.30 2.83 2.94
C PHE A 139 -27.80 3.15 2.93
N LYS A 140 -28.25 4.13 2.15
CA LYS A 140 -29.68 4.48 2.06
C LYS A 140 -30.56 3.25 1.82
N TYR A 141 -30.15 2.40 0.86
CA TYR A 141 -30.96 1.20 0.50
C TYR A 141 -30.95 0.13 1.59
N ALA A 142 -29.89 0.03 2.36
CA ALA A 142 -29.81 -0.87 3.50
C ALA A 142 -30.69 -0.37 4.65
N ILE A 143 -30.66 0.94 4.90
CA ILE A 143 -31.52 1.58 5.92
C ILE A 143 -33.00 1.45 5.55
N ASP A 144 -33.38 1.71 4.29
CA ASP A 144 -34.75 1.56 3.80
C ASP A 144 -35.23 0.11 3.92
N ARG A 145 -34.39 -0.90 3.72
CA ARG A 145 -34.70 -2.32 3.75
C ARG A 145 -34.69 -2.94 5.15
N LEU A 146 -33.72 -2.60 5.98
CA LEU A 146 -33.41 -3.27 7.26
C LEU A 146 -33.84 -2.42 8.48
N GLY A 147 -33.99 -1.12 8.29
CA GLY A 147 -34.13 -0.13 9.36
C GLY A 147 -32.79 0.36 9.89
N GLU A 148 -32.76 1.61 10.37
CA GLU A 148 -31.53 2.26 10.89
C GLU A 148 -30.93 1.51 12.07
N ASP A 149 -31.75 0.99 12.99
CA ASP A 149 -31.31 0.28 14.19
C ASP A 149 -30.46 -0.95 13.84
N VAL A 150 -30.86 -1.71 12.81
CA VAL A 150 -30.10 -2.89 12.34
C VAL A 150 -28.76 -2.48 11.71
N VAL A 151 -28.80 -1.42 10.89
CA VAL A 151 -27.57 -0.88 10.28
C VAL A 151 -26.63 -0.33 11.35
N ARG A 152 -27.16 0.35 12.36
CA ARG A 152 -26.40 0.87 13.51
C ARG A 152 -25.78 -0.26 14.33
N ALA A 153 -26.49 -1.33 14.57
CA ALA A 153 -25.97 -2.49 15.29
C ALA A 153 -24.82 -3.18 14.53
N ARG A 154 -24.84 -3.16 13.20
CA ARG A 154 -23.80 -3.77 12.36
C ARG A 154 -22.59 -2.89 12.11
N TYR A 155 -22.79 -1.60 11.89
CA TYR A 155 -21.80 -0.70 11.33
C TYR A 155 -21.60 0.61 12.11
N GLY A 156 -22.33 0.82 13.22
CA GLY A 156 -22.37 2.09 13.95
C GLY A 156 -20.98 2.61 14.31
N ASN A 157 -20.11 1.75 14.85
CA ASN A 157 -18.75 2.10 15.19
C ASN A 157 -17.89 2.54 13.98
N LEU A 158 -18.19 2.02 12.80
CA LEU A 158 -17.48 2.41 11.55
C LEU A 158 -18.04 3.74 11.03
N PHE A 159 -19.32 3.98 11.20
CA PHE A 159 -19.97 5.24 10.83
C PHE A 159 -19.52 6.38 11.74
N ASP A 160 -19.44 6.13 13.05
CA ASP A 160 -18.92 7.09 14.03
C ASP A 160 -17.47 7.48 13.70
N MET A 161 -16.61 6.49 13.40
CA MET A 161 -15.23 6.73 12.98
C MET A 161 -15.16 7.54 11.65
N TYR A 162 -16.04 7.27 10.69
CA TYR A 162 -16.09 8.02 9.44
C TYR A 162 -16.54 9.47 9.69
N GLU A 163 -17.58 9.68 10.48
CA GLU A 163 -18.09 11.00 10.84
C GLU A 163 -17.04 11.82 11.62
N GLU A 164 -16.30 11.21 12.55
CA GLU A 164 -15.19 11.88 13.26
C GLU A 164 -14.07 12.37 12.32
N ILE A 165 -13.82 11.65 11.23
CA ILE A 165 -12.74 11.99 10.28
C ILE A 165 -13.22 13.01 9.24
N THR A 166 -14.48 12.90 8.78
CA THR A 166 -14.96 13.61 7.59
C THR A 166 -15.98 14.70 7.90
N ASP A 167 -16.53 14.71 9.10
CA ASP A 167 -17.68 15.55 9.50
C ASP A 167 -18.95 15.26 8.67
N GLU A 168 -19.04 14.05 8.07
CA GLU A 168 -20.17 13.60 7.26
C GLU A 168 -20.86 12.41 7.93
N ASN A 169 -22.20 12.48 8.07
CA ASN A 169 -22.99 11.42 8.72
C ASN A 169 -23.47 10.37 7.72
N PRO A 170 -22.95 9.10 7.79
CA PRO A 170 -23.29 8.05 6.83
C PRO A 170 -24.76 7.59 6.83
N TYR A 171 -25.52 7.91 7.86
CA TYR A 171 -26.97 7.65 7.88
C TYR A 171 -27.76 8.61 6.99
N LYS A 172 -27.16 9.76 6.64
CA LYS A 172 -27.85 10.85 5.89
C LYS A 172 -27.26 11.09 4.51
N THR A 173 -25.98 10.80 4.33
CA THR A 173 -25.24 11.03 3.08
C THR A 173 -24.37 9.85 2.76
N PRO A 174 -24.16 9.47 1.48
CA PRO A 174 -23.23 8.42 1.11
C PRO A 174 -21.83 8.72 1.58
N MET A 175 -21.13 7.68 2.08
CA MET A 175 -19.71 7.74 2.37
C MET A 175 -18.92 7.87 1.08
N MET A 176 -17.78 8.57 1.13
CA MET A 176 -16.80 8.57 0.05
C MET A 176 -15.71 7.55 0.34
N ILE A 177 -15.37 6.73 -0.65
CA ILE A 177 -14.30 5.74 -0.57
C ILE A 177 -13.40 5.82 -1.80
N PHE A 178 -12.12 5.43 -1.64
CA PHE A 178 -11.16 5.31 -2.73
C PHE A 178 -10.18 4.15 -2.47
N PRO A 179 -9.68 3.48 -3.51
CA PRO A 179 -8.70 2.41 -3.35
C PRO A 179 -7.36 2.92 -2.80
N ALA A 180 -6.74 2.12 -1.94
CA ALA A 180 -5.40 2.39 -1.42
C ALA A 180 -4.57 1.11 -1.30
N ILE A 181 -3.26 1.23 -1.44
CA ILE A 181 -2.32 0.16 -1.15
C ILE A 181 -2.46 -0.24 0.33
N HIS A 182 -2.58 -1.54 0.57
CA HIS A 182 -2.91 -2.08 1.89
C HIS A 182 -1.93 -3.13 2.38
N TYR A 183 -1.50 -4.05 1.52
CA TYR A 183 -0.64 -5.18 1.89
C TYR A 183 0.32 -5.53 0.75
N THR A 184 1.53 -5.97 1.08
CA THR A 184 2.49 -6.46 0.10
C THR A 184 2.62 -7.98 0.23
N MET A 185 2.29 -8.72 -0.84
CA MET A 185 2.46 -10.17 -0.89
C MET A 185 3.88 -10.56 -1.28
N GLY A 186 4.61 -9.66 -1.93
CA GLY A 186 6.04 -9.82 -2.18
C GLY A 186 6.87 -9.55 -0.94
N GLY A 187 8.11 -10.02 -0.94
CA GLY A 187 9.03 -9.84 0.18
C GLY A 187 10.27 -10.72 0.06
N ILE A 188 11.00 -10.88 1.14
CA ILE A 188 12.16 -11.78 1.20
C ILE A 188 11.71 -13.21 0.94
N TRP A 189 12.38 -13.88 0.02
CA TRP A 189 12.13 -15.30 -0.24
C TRP A 189 12.53 -16.14 0.97
N VAL A 190 11.68 -17.10 1.32
CA VAL A 190 11.92 -18.07 2.39
C VAL A 190 11.49 -19.47 1.92
N ASP A 191 12.10 -20.48 2.52
CA ASP A 191 11.65 -21.87 2.41
C ASP A 191 10.51 -22.18 3.41
N TYR A 192 10.08 -23.44 3.48
CA TYR A 192 9.02 -23.88 4.40
C TYR A 192 9.41 -23.78 5.88
N GLU A 193 10.70 -23.67 6.18
CA GLU A 193 11.24 -23.45 7.52
C GLU A 193 11.43 -21.96 7.84
N LEU A 194 10.93 -21.08 6.98
CA LEU A 194 11.06 -19.61 7.07
C LEU A 194 12.50 -19.09 6.97
N MET A 195 13.44 -19.94 6.52
CA MET A 195 14.82 -19.53 6.29
C MET A 195 14.96 -18.87 4.93
N THR A 196 15.67 -17.78 4.89
CA THR A 196 15.99 -17.08 3.63
C THR A 196 17.07 -17.82 2.84
N SER A 197 17.44 -17.31 1.66
CA SER A 197 18.61 -17.82 0.92
C SER A 197 19.94 -17.61 1.66
N ILE A 198 19.96 -16.83 2.74
CA ILE A 198 21.12 -16.65 3.63
C ILE A 198 20.91 -17.54 4.84
N LYS A 199 21.80 -18.54 5.02
CA LYS A 199 21.73 -19.48 6.12
C LYS A 199 21.72 -18.78 7.50
N GLY A 200 20.76 -19.15 8.35
CA GLY A 200 20.59 -18.58 9.70
C GLY A 200 19.84 -17.24 9.74
N LEU A 201 19.38 -16.75 8.61
CA LEU A 201 18.53 -15.58 8.51
C LEU A 201 17.10 -16.01 8.19
N TYR A 202 16.13 -15.57 8.98
CA TYR A 202 14.72 -15.91 8.86
C TYR A 202 13.88 -14.67 8.63
N ALA A 203 12.78 -14.80 7.89
CA ALA A 203 11.80 -13.74 7.71
C ALA A 203 10.38 -14.28 7.93
N ILE A 204 9.57 -13.57 8.72
CA ILE A 204 8.21 -13.96 9.08
C ILE A 204 7.20 -12.86 8.76
N GLY A 205 5.92 -13.24 8.62
CA GLY A 205 4.83 -12.31 8.34
C GLY A 205 5.03 -11.55 7.04
N GLU A 206 4.57 -10.32 6.98
CA GLU A 206 4.62 -9.47 5.77
C GLU A 206 6.05 -9.08 5.31
N ALA A 207 7.10 -9.48 6.04
CA ALA A 207 8.48 -9.28 5.61
C ALA A 207 8.92 -10.33 4.58
N ASN A 208 8.35 -11.53 4.62
CA ASN A 208 8.58 -12.56 3.62
C ASN A 208 7.58 -12.46 2.45
N PHE A 209 7.86 -13.17 1.35
CA PHE A 209 6.99 -13.17 0.16
C PHE A 209 5.66 -13.90 0.37
N SER A 210 5.50 -14.56 1.48
CA SER A 210 4.34 -15.28 1.97
C SER A 210 3.68 -16.28 1.00
N ASP A 211 2.84 -17.13 1.53
CA ASP A 211 2.02 -18.11 0.83
C ASP A 211 0.69 -17.56 0.29
N HIS A 212 0.51 -16.23 0.32
CA HIS A 212 -0.71 -15.58 -0.18
C HIS A 212 -0.80 -15.51 -1.70
N GLY A 213 0.27 -15.85 -2.42
CA GLY A 213 0.31 -15.73 -3.88
C GLY A 213 0.13 -14.30 -4.36
N ALA A 214 -0.65 -14.15 -5.43
CA ALA A 214 -0.85 -12.84 -6.07
C ALA A 214 -1.92 -11.97 -5.39
N ASN A 215 -2.78 -12.54 -4.53
CA ASN A 215 -3.84 -11.79 -3.85
C ASN A 215 -4.24 -12.46 -2.53
N ARG A 216 -4.07 -11.76 -1.43
CA ARG A 216 -4.34 -12.23 -0.07
C ARG A 216 -5.83 -12.23 0.25
N LEU A 217 -6.32 -13.27 0.91
CA LEU A 217 -7.66 -13.31 1.47
C LEU A 217 -7.80 -12.37 2.69
N GLY A 218 -9.01 -11.90 2.95
CA GLY A 218 -9.30 -11.07 4.12
C GLY A 218 -8.90 -11.77 5.42
N ALA A 219 -8.37 -11.02 6.39
CA ALA A 219 -7.93 -11.45 7.72
C ALA A 219 -6.74 -12.44 7.76
N SER A 220 -6.29 -13.01 6.63
CA SER A 220 -5.23 -14.03 6.62
C SER A 220 -3.82 -13.51 6.94
N ALA A 221 -3.56 -12.19 6.83
CA ALA A 221 -2.23 -11.64 7.11
C ALA A 221 -1.78 -11.84 8.57
N LEU A 222 -2.68 -11.54 9.52
CA LEU A 222 -2.39 -11.76 10.94
C LEU A 222 -2.30 -13.25 11.26
N MET A 223 -3.13 -14.08 10.65
CA MET A 223 -3.06 -15.54 10.81
C MET A 223 -1.72 -16.08 10.35
N GLN A 224 -1.25 -15.68 9.18
CA GLN A 224 0.07 -16.08 8.68
C GLN A 224 1.19 -15.65 9.63
N GLY A 225 1.26 -14.36 9.98
CA GLY A 225 2.32 -13.86 10.85
C GLY A 225 2.33 -14.51 12.24
N LEU A 226 1.15 -14.86 12.79
CA LEU A 226 1.03 -15.60 14.03
C LEU A 226 1.43 -17.07 13.85
N ALA A 227 1.02 -17.72 12.76
CA ALA A 227 1.41 -19.10 12.46
C ALA A 227 2.93 -19.22 12.28
N ASP A 228 3.54 -18.32 11.51
CA ASP A 228 4.99 -18.25 11.33
C ASP A 228 5.71 -18.14 12.69
N GLY A 229 5.26 -17.20 13.54
CA GLY A 229 5.91 -16.90 14.82
C GLY A 229 5.68 -17.93 15.90
N TYR A 230 4.50 -18.55 15.98
CA TYR A 230 4.14 -19.48 17.06
C TYR A 230 4.37 -20.95 16.70
N PHE A 231 4.15 -21.32 15.44
CA PHE A 231 4.15 -22.75 15.09
C PHE A 231 5.36 -23.18 14.25
N VAL A 232 5.98 -22.28 13.48
CA VAL A 232 7.12 -22.63 12.62
C VAL A 232 8.44 -22.18 13.23
N LEU A 233 8.57 -20.89 13.51
CA LEU A 233 9.84 -20.29 13.92
C LEU A 233 10.50 -20.93 15.15
N PRO A 234 9.80 -21.32 16.24
CA PRO A 234 10.43 -21.95 17.39
C PRO A 234 11.14 -23.26 17.04
N TYR A 235 10.52 -24.09 16.20
CA TYR A 235 11.13 -25.35 15.76
C TYR A 235 12.30 -25.13 14.82
N THR A 236 12.17 -24.21 13.89
CA THR A 236 13.22 -23.78 12.97
C THR A 236 14.47 -23.30 13.70
N ILE A 237 14.29 -22.41 14.70
CA ILE A 237 15.41 -21.92 15.52
C ILE A 237 16.03 -23.05 16.32
N GLN A 238 15.23 -23.90 16.95
CA GLN A 238 15.72 -25.05 17.71
C GLN A 238 16.55 -25.99 16.84
N ASN A 239 16.04 -26.34 15.67
CA ASN A 239 16.74 -27.22 14.73
C ASN A 239 18.06 -26.61 14.26
N TYR A 240 18.03 -25.32 13.89
CA TYR A 240 19.23 -24.60 13.44
C TYR A 240 20.29 -24.48 14.54
N LEU A 241 19.90 -24.24 15.79
CA LEU A 241 20.80 -24.07 16.90
C LEU A 241 21.25 -25.38 17.57
N SER A 242 20.68 -26.53 17.24
CA SER A 242 20.98 -27.80 17.90
C SER A 242 22.48 -28.13 17.91
N ASP A 243 23.17 -27.87 16.82
CA ASP A 243 24.60 -28.08 16.68
C ASP A 243 25.46 -26.87 17.15
N GLN A 244 24.81 -25.77 17.53
CA GLN A 244 25.48 -24.49 17.81
C GLN A 244 25.47 -24.14 19.32
N ILE A 245 24.84 -24.95 20.17
CA ILE A 245 24.63 -24.64 21.61
C ILE A 245 25.95 -24.41 22.35
N GLN A 246 27.01 -25.13 21.96
CA GLN A 246 28.33 -25.06 22.59
C GLN A 246 29.33 -24.17 21.83
N VAL A 247 28.91 -23.55 20.73
CA VAL A 247 29.78 -22.65 19.97
C VAL A 247 29.97 -21.35 20.75
N PRO A 248 31.23 -20.87 20.95
CA PRO A 248 31.46 -19.61 21.61
C PRO A 248 30.76 -18.43 20.91
N ARG A 249 30.30 -17.46 21.66
CA ARG A 249 29.72 -16.24 21.10
C ARG A 249 30.78 -15.47 20.33
N PHE A 250 30.41 -14.96 19.16
CA PHE A 250 31.27 -14.09 18.39
C PHE A 250 31.49 -12.75 19.12
N SER A 251 32.71 -12.23 19.08
CA SER A 251 32.99 -10.87 19.55
C SER A 251 32.46 -9.84 18.56
N THR A 252 31.93 -8.74 19.05
CA THR A 252 31.55 -7.58 18.23
C THR A 252 32.74 -6.82 17.66
N ASP A 253 33.97 -7.16 18.10
CA ASP A 253 35.22 -6.60 17.56
C ASP A 253 35.68 -7.25 16.25
N LEU A 254 34.95 -8.25 15.77
CA LEU A 254 35.26 -8.87 14.49
C LEU A 254 35.20 -7.84 13.34
N PRO A 255 36.05 -7.96 12.34
CA PRO A 255 36.13 -7.02 11.23
C PRO A 255 34.79 -6.81 10.50
N GLU A 256 33.95 -7.82 10.46
CA GLU A 256 32.62 -7.78 9.82
C GLU A 256 31.68 -6.83 10.56
N PHE A 257 31.67 -6.83 11.90
CA PHE A 257 30.85 -5.93 12.70
C PHE A 257 31.35 -4.48 12.59
N VAL A 258 32.67 -4.29 12.67
CA VAL A 258 33.30 -2.97 12.51
C VAL A 258 33.03 -2.40 11.11
N ALA A 259 33.13 -3.22 10.07
CA ALA A 259 32.82 -2.82 8.71
C ALA A 259 31.34 -2.45 8.54
N ALA A 260 30.42 -3.19 9.16
CA ALA A 260 28.97 -2.91 9.11
C ALA A 260 28.64 -1.58 9.79
N GLU A 261 29.19 -1.34 11.00
CA GLU A 261 29.00 -0.07 11.71
C GLU A 261 29.54 1.11 10.88
N LYS A 262 30.77 0.96 10.35
CA LYS A 262 31.37 1.99 9.49
C LYS A 262 30.49 2.28 8.27
N ALA A 263 29.95 1.26 7.60
CA ALA A 263 29.11 1.45 6.42
C ALA A 263 27.82 2.23 6.74
N VAL A 264 27.21 2.00 7.92
CA VAL A 264 26.05 2.77 8.38
C VAL A 264 26.42 4.22 8.65
N ASN A 265 27.53 4.45 9.36
CA ASN A 265 28.01 5.79 9.67
C ASN A 265 28.38 6.57 8.37
N ASP A 266 29.05 5.93 7.43
CA ASP A 266 29.39 6.52 6.13
C ASP A 266 28.11 6.92 5.35
N LYS A 267 27.05 6.09 5.39
CA LYS A 267 25.74 6.39 4.77
C LYS A 267 25.08 7.60 5.43
N ILE A 268 25.09 7.66 6.76
CA ILE A 268 24.54 8.79 7.53
C ILE A 268 25.30 10.08 7.17
N GLN A 269 26.62 10.05 7.21
CA GLN A 269 27.45 11.21 6.85
C GLN A 269 27.22 11.66 5.41
N LYS A 270 27.09 10.71 4.48
CA LYS A 270 26.78 11.02 3.08
C LYS A 270 25.45 11.76 2.96
N LEU A 271 24.39 11.30 3.64
CA LEU A 271 23.08 11.93 3.63
C LEU A 271 23.12 13.34 4.23
N MET A 272 23.74 13.50 5.39
CA MET A 272 23.85 14.79 6.07
C MET A 272 24.69 15.83 5.32
N ASN A 273 25.58 15.38 4.46
CA ASN A 273 26.44 16.25 3.64
C ASN A 273 25.78 16.70 2.33
N ILE A 274 24.62 16.16 1.96
CA ILE A 274 23.83 16.68 0.84
C ILE A 274 23.20 18.01 1.28
N LYS A 275 23.59 19.09 0.62
CA LYS A 275 23.12 20.47 0.94
C LYS A 275 22.18 20.98 -0.16
N GLY A 276 21.19 20.16 -0.52
CA GLY A 276 20.20 20.47 -1.53
C GLY A 276 19.06 21.35 -1.01
N HIS A 277 17.96 21.38 -1.78
CA HIS A 277 16.80 22.24 -1.56
C HIS A 277 15.52 21.44 -1.28
N ARG A 278 15.46 20.17 -1.69
CA ARG A 278 14.28 19.31 -1.60
C ARG A 278 14.16 18.65 -0.24
N SER A 279 12.99 18.79 0.41
CA SER A 279 12.69 18.01 1.62
C SER A 279 12.48 16.53 1.32
N VAL A 280 12.70 15.69 2.32
CA VAL A 280 12.46 14.24 2.24
C VAL A 280 11.02 13.97 1.81
N ASP A 281 10.04 14.63 2.43
CA ASP A 281 8.62 14.45 2.12
C ASP A 281 8.27 14.84 0.68
N SER A 282 8.92 15.88 0.11
CA SER A 282 8.66 16.28 -1.28
C SER A 282 9.14 15.24 -2.28
N ILE A 283 10.29 14.60 -2.03
CA ILE A 283 10.82 13.54 -2.89
C ILE A 283 10.00 12.25 -2.70
N HIS A 284 9.58 11.96 -1.47
CA HIS A 284 8.72 10.80 -1.19
C HIS A 284 7.36 10.90 -1.87
N LYS A 285 6.73 12.09 -1.85
CA LYS A 285 5.49 12.33 -2.58
C LYS A 285 5.66 12.10 -4.09
N GLU A 286 6.75 12.61 -4.67
CA GLU A 286 7.06 12.41 -6.09
C GLU A 286 7.22 10.91 -6.42
N LEU A 287 8.01 10.17 -5.63
CA LEU A 287 8.12 8.72 -5.74
C LEU A 287 6.75 8.05 -5.70
N GLY A 288 5.96 8.38 -4.68
CA GLY A 288 4.65 7.78 -4.45
C GLY A 288 3.66 8.02 -5.57
N HIS A 289 3.66 9.21 -6.18
CA HIS A 289 2.84 9.50 -7.37
C HIS A 289 3.31 8.69 -8.59
N ILE A 290 4.61 8.61 -8.84
CA ILE A 290 5.15 7.77 -9.93
C ILE A 290 4.71 6.32 -9.74
N MET A 291 4.81 5.79 -8.53
CA MET A 291 4.38 4.43 -8.23
C MET A 291 2.89 4.24 -8.43
N TRP A 292 2.06 5.20 -8.00
CA TRP A 292 0.61 5.13 -8.14
C TRP A 292 0.16 5.21 -9.60
N ASP A 293 0.72 6.14 -10.36
CA ASP A 293 0.27 6.43 -11.73
C ASP A 293 0.78 5.39 -12.74
N PHE A 294 2.00 4.87 -12.55
CA PHE A 294 2.68 4.02 -13.55
C PHE A 294 2.89 2.58 -13.11
N VAL A 295 2.86 2.27 -11.81
CA VAL A 295 3.07 0.92 -11.25
C VAL A 295 1.89 0.46 -10.39
N GLY A 296 0.77 1.18 -10.49
CA GLY A 296 -0.44 0.96 -9.69
C GLY A 296 -1.30 -0.22 -10.17
N MET A 297 -2.62 0.04 -10.30
CA MET A 297 -3.62 -1.00 -10.54
C MET A 297 -3.74 -1.49 -11.98
N GLY A 298 -3.49 -0.62 -12.96
CA GLY A 298 -3.41 -0.97 -14.38
C GLY A 298 -1.98 -0.68 -14.85
N ARG A 299 -1.35 -1.64 -15.49
CA ARG A 299 0.07 -1.59 -15.89
C ARG A 299 0.21 -1.88 -17.37
N THR A 300 0.99 -1.07 -18.06
CA THR A 300 1.38 -1.32 -19.45
C THR A 300 2.90 -1.34 -19.56
N LYS A 301 3.44 -1.92 -20.61
CA LYS A 301 4.87 -1.86 -20.91
C LYS A 301 5.35 -0.41 -20.97
N GLU A 302 4.56 0.47 -21.57
CA GLU A 302 4.87 1.90 -21.66
C GLU A 302 4.89 2.57 -20.29
N SER A 303 3.86 2.36 -19.46
CA SER A 303 3.78 2.95 -18.12
C SER A 303 4.94 2.47 -17.23
N LEU A 304 5.25 1.18 -17.24
CA LEU A 304 6.34 0.60 -16.45
C LEU A 304 7.73 1.07 -16.91
N THR A 305 7.94 1.20 -18.23
CA THR A 305 9.19 1.76 -18.78
C THR A 305 9.36 3.22 -18.39
N THR A 306 8.26 3.99 -18.44
CA THR A 306 8.22 5.39 -18.00
C THR A 306 8.52 5.51 -16.52
N ALA A 307 7.92 4.62 -15.69
CA ALA A 307 8.20 4.55 -14.26
C ALA A 307 9.71 4.37 -14.00
N LEU A 308 10.34 3.37 -14.62
CA LEU A 308 11.76 3.10 -14.44
C LEU A 308 12.65 4.30 -14.82
N ALA A 309 12.30 5.02 -15.89
CA ALA A 309 13.01 6.25 -16.27
C ALA A 309 12.87 7.35 -15.21
N LYS A 310 11.62 7.60 -14.76
CA LYS A 310 11.32 8.61 -13.72
C LYS A 310 11.97 8.26 -12.37
N LEU A 311 11.97 6.99 -11.97
CA LEU A 311 12.58 6.53 -10.72
C LEU A 311 14.10 6.76 -10.71
N LYS A 312 14.78 6.63 -11.85
CA LYS A 312 16.20 7.01 -11.97
C LYS A 312 16.43 8.50 -11.71
N GLU A 313 15.55 9.37 -12.20
CA GLU A 313 15.66 10.80 -11.92
C GLU A 313 15.34 11.13 -10.45
N VAL A 314 14.36 10.48 -9.84
CA VAL A 314 14.10 10.60 -8.39
C VAL A 314 15.32 10.18 -7.58
N ARG A 315 15.95 9.03 -7.93
CA ARG A 315 17.19 8.58 -7.30
C ARG A 315 18.31 9.62 -7.42
N LYS A 316 18.48 10.19 -8.61
CA LYS A 316 19.47 11.25 -8.85
C LYS A 316 19.19 12.48 -8.01
N THR A 317 17.95 12.97 -8.00
CA THR A 317 17.51 14.11 -7.19
C THR A 317 17.72 13.84 -5.71
N PHE A 318 17.36 12.65 -5.21
CA PHE A 318 17.59 12.27 -3.82
C PHE A 318 19.09 12.39 -3.42
N TRP A 319 20.00 11.89 -4.24
CA TRP A 319 21.44 11.90 -3.91
C TRP A 319 22.16 13.22 -4.24
N SER A 320 21.52 14.19 -4.87
CA SER A 320 22.12 15.47 -5.26
C SER A 320 21.45 16.71 -4.69
N ASP A 321 20.13 16.65 -4.40
CA ASP A 321 19.35 17.84 -4.02
C ASP A 321 18.53 17.66 -2.73
N LEU A 322 18.75 16.56 -1.99
CA LEU A 322 18.12 16.34 -0.68
C LEU A 322 18.61 17.35 0.35
N ARG A 323 17.71 17.81 1.21
CA ARG A 323 18.02 18.62 2.38
C ARG A 323 17.48 17.97 3.64
N ILE A 324 18.37 17.67 4.58
CA ILE A 324 18.06 17.16 5.92
C ILE A 324 18.42 18.26 6.92
N PRO A 325 17.46 18.86 7.63
CA PRO A 325 17.73 19.79 8.74
C PRO A 325 18.22 19.02 9.98
N GLY A 326 18.82 19.74 10.95
CA GLY A 326 19.33 19.16 12.18
C GLY A 326 20.69 18.49 12.05
N GLU A 327 21.07 17.72 13.05
CA GLU A 327 22.37 17.05 13.15
C GLU A 327 22.22 15.53 13.24
N ALA A 328 23.31 14.80 12.97
CA ALA A 328 23.32 13.33 12.99
C ALA A 328 23.42 12.72 14.39
N ASN A 329 23.90 13.50 15.36
CA ASN A 329 24.16 13.07 16.74
C ASN A 329 22.99 13.30 17.71
N GLU A 330 21.86 13.73 17.19
CA GLU A 330 20.61 13.93 17.93
C GLU A 330 19.46 13.13 17.31
N LEU A 331 18.29 13.10 17.99
CA LEU A 331 17.08 12.50 17.41
C LEU A 331 16.61 13.31 16.19
N ASN A 332 16.91 12.82 15.02
CA ASN A 332 16.61 13.46 13.73
C ASN A 332 15.64 12.65 12.90
N VAL A 333 14.35 13.01 12.97
CA VAL A 333 13.26 12.34 12.25
C VAL A 333 13.41 12.46 10.74
N GLU A 334 13.94 13.60 10.24
CA GLU A 334 14.14 13.80 8.81
C GLU A 334 15.27 12.91 8.26
N LEU A 335 16.32 12.67 9.05
CA LEU A 335 17.36 11.72 8.72
C LEU A 335 16.80 10.28 8.65
N GLU A 336 15.97 9.90 9.61
CA GLU A 336 15.33 8.58 9.64
C GLU A 336 14.42 8.40 8.41
N LYS A 337 13.60 9.39 8.07
CA LYS A 337 12.79 9.39 6.84
C LYS A 337 13.67 9.29 5.58
N ALA A 338 14.80 9.99 5.52
CA ALA A 338 15.70 9.95 4.38
C ALA A 338 16.33 8.55 4.18
N ILE A 339 16.71 7.89 5.27
CA ILE A 339 17.23 6.51 5.23
C ILE A 339 16.18 5.56 4.64
N ARG A 340 14.92 5.68 5.08
CA ARG A 340 13.80 4.88 4.54
C ARG A 340 13.50 5.21 3.08
N LEU A 341 13.53 6.48 2.71
CA LEU A 341 13.25 6.90 1.34
C LEU A 341 14.28 6.34 0.35
N ALA A 342 15.56 6.27 0.73
CA ALA A 342 16.58 5.62 -0.07
C ALA A 342 16.21 4.15 -0.40
N ASP A 343 15.67 3.43 0.59
CA ASP A 343 15.22 2.06 0.42
C ASP A 343 13.92 1.97 -0.42
N PHE A 344 12.95 2.89 -0.22
CA PHE A 344 11.73 2.93 -1.03
C PHE A 344 12.00 3.21 -2.52
N ILE A 345 12.95 4.05 -2.86
CA ILE A 345 13.34 4.30 -4.26
C ILE A 345 13.82 3.00 -4.91
N GLU A 346 14.64 2.23 -4.21
CA GLU A 346 15.16 0.95 -4.70
C GLU A 346 14.05 -0.12 -4.80
N ILE A 347 13.15 -0.19 -3.81
CA ILE A 347 11.97 -1.06 -3.84
C ILE A 347 11.07 -0.70 -5.03
N GLY A 348 10.82 0.59 -5.26
CA GLY A 348 10.01 1.05 -6.38
C GLY A 348 10.57 0.62 -7.74
N GLU A 349 11.88 0.71 -7.93
CA GLU A 349 12.53 0.21 -9.13
C GLU A 349 12.41 -1.32 -9.25
N LEU A 350 12.59 -2.06 -8.15
CA LEU A 350 12.45 -3.51 -8.13
C LEU A 350 11.02 -3.94 -8.48
N MET A 351 10.01 -3.24 -7.93
CA MET A 351 8.59 -3.49 -8.24
C MET A 351 8.27 -3.22 -9.72
N ALA A 352 8.73 -2.10 -10.26
CA ALA A 352 8.49 -1.73 -11.65
C ALA A 352 9.19 -2.70 -12.62
N TYR A 353 10.41 -3.12 -12.28
CA TYR A 353 11.18 -4.08 -13.07
C TYR A 353 10.52 -5.47 -13.06
N ASP A 354 10.11 -5.98 -11.90
CA ASP A 354 9.40 -7.25 -11.78
C ASP A 354 8.10 -7.23 -12.58
N ALA A 355 7.29 -6.17 -12.42
CA ALA A 355 6.04 -6.02 -13.16
C ALA A 355 6.24 -5.95 -14.68
N LEU A 356 7.32 -5.33 -15.15
CA LEU A 356 7.64 -5.23 -16.58
C LEU A 356 7.97 -6.60 -17.19
N ASN A 357 8.67 -7.46 -16.43
CA ASN A 357 9.09 -8.78 -16.89
C ASN A 357 8.02 -9.87 -16.73
N ARG A 358 6.91 -9.57 -16.05
CA ARG A 358 5.76 -10.48 -15.93
C ARG A 358 4.73 -10.19 -17.02
N GLU A 359 4.68 -11.04 -18.03
CA GLU A 359 3.71 -10.98 -19.13
C GLU A 359 2.45 -11.79 -18.79
N GLU A 360 1.86 -11.51 -17.63
CA GLU A 360 0.69 -12.17 -17.06
C GLU A 360 -0.17 -11.18 -16.27
N SER A 361 -1.38 -11.57 -15.91
CA SER A 361 -2.23 -10.84 -14.96
C SER A 361 -2.75 -11.79 -13.90
N CYS A 362 -2.41 -11.50 -12.64
CA CYS A 362 -2.89 -12.27 -11.49
C CYS A 362 -3.02 -11.37 -10.24
N GLY A 363 -4.16 -11.45 -9.57
CA GLY A 363 -4.45 -10.67 -8.36
C GLY A 363 -4.25 -9.18 -8.54
N GLY A 364 -3.39 -8.58 -7.69
CA GLY A 364 -3.05 -7.16 -7.77
C GLY A 364 -2.16 -6.76 -8.95
N HIS A 365 -1.48 -7.71 -9.58
CA HIS A 365 -0.70 -7.47 -10.79
C HIS A 365 -1.60 -7.62 -12.02
N PHE A 366 -1.84 -6.52 -12.73
CA PHE A 366 -2.66 -6.48 -13.92
C PHE A 366 -1.92 -5.77 -15.07
N ARG A 367 -1.57 -6.56 -16.11
CA ARG A 367 -0.99 -6.09 -17.36
C ARG A 367 -2.08 -5.97 -18.40
N GLU A 368 -2.35 -4.76 -18.88
CA GLU A 368 -3.42 -4.51 -19.86
C GLU A 368 -3.19 -5.25 -21.19
N GLU A 369 -1.92 -5.44 -21.56
CA GLU A 369 -1.55 -6.20 -22.75
C GLU A 369 -1.63 -7.73 -22.55
N HIS A 370 -1.62 -8.19 -21.29
CA HIS A 370 -1.66 -9.61 -20.90
C HIS A 370 -2.75 -9.83 -19.86
N PRO A 371 -4.05 -9.71 -20.22
CA PRO A 371 -5.16 -9.70 -19.26
C PRO A 371 -5.51 -11.08 -18.66
N THR A 372 -4.84 -12.12 -19.10
CA THR A 372 -5.01 -13.50 -18.60
C THR A 372 -3.76 -13.98 -17.83
N PRO A 373 -3.93 -14.97 -16.91
CA PRO A 373 -2.80 -15.65 -16.28
C PRO A 373 -1.89 -16.34 -17.26
#